data_5d133b59bd394aa6c241977e8514709a
#
_entry.id   5d133b59bd394aa6c241977e8514709a
#
_cell.length_a   1.000
_cell.length_b   1.000
_cell.length_c   1.000
_cell.angle_alpha   90.00
_cell.angle_beta   90.00
_cell.angle_gamma   90.00
#
_symmetry.space_group_name_H-M   'P 1'
#
loop_
_entity.id
_entity.type
_entity.pdbx_description
1 polymer ?
#
loop_
_entity_poly.entity_id
_entity_poly.type
_entity_poly.pdbx_seq_one_letter_code
_entity_poly.pdbx_strand_id
1 'polypeptide(L)'
;MGGIFGVASKSSCVLDLFFGIDYHSHLGTRRGGMAVYDPEKGFDRAIHNIENSPFRTKFDRDVSELQGCLGIGCISDNEPQPLLVRSHLGNFAITTVGKINNMDELIEDCFKNGHTHFLEMSGGNVNPTEMVASLINQKASILEGIRYAQEKIKGSMTMILLTPEGLYAARDRLGRTPLIIGRKEGAHCVSFESHAYINLGYEDEKNLGPGEVVFVTPEGIEVLQKPGDKMRICSFLWVYYGYPTS
;
A
#
# COMPACT_ATOMS: atom_id res chain seq x y z
N MET A 1 5.82 -12.52 -2.87
CA MET A 1 4.73 -11.65 -3.34
C MET A 1 4.13 -10.93 -2.16
N GLY A 2 3.00 -10.24 -2.31
CA GLY A 2 2.34 -9.56 -1.21
C GLY A 2 0.97 -9.06 -1.64
N GLY A 3 0.14 -8.69 -0.68
CA GLY A 3 -1.14 -8.04 -0.88
C GLY A 3 -1.26 -6.80 -0.01
N ILE A 4 -1.98 -5.81 -0.45
CA ILE A 4 -2.19 -4.55 0.26
C ILE A 4 -3.67 -4.25 0.40
N PHE A 5 -4.02 -3.61 1.52
CA PHE A 5 -5.37 -3.16 1.83
C PHE A 5 -5.33 -1.80 2.52
N GLY A 6 -6.31 -0.96 2.23
CA GLY A 6 -6.46 0.34 2.88
C GLY A 6 -7.92 0.66 3.14
N VAL A 7 -8.20 1.45 4.17
CA VAL A 7 -9.55 1.88 4.55
C VAL A 7 -9.56 3.35 4.93
N ALA A 8 -10.52 4.08 4.39
CA ALA A 8 -10.90 5.41 4.84
C ALA A 8 -12.36 5.35 5.33
N SER A 9 -12.61 5.63 6.61
CA SER A 9 -13.92 5.47 7.24
C SER A 9 -14.28 6.65 8.15
N LYS A 10 -15.55 6.94 8.29
CA LYS A 10 -16.10 7.90 9.27
C LYS A 10 -16.07 7.39 10.70
N SER A 11 -15.90 6.07 10.87
CA SER A 11 -15.78 5.38 12.16
C SER A 11 -14.44 4.64 12.23
N SER A 12 -14.23 3.84 13.28
CA SER A 12 -13.02 3.02 13.37
C SER A 12 -12.84 2.13 12.14
N CYS A 13 -11.67 2.20 11.51
CA CYS A 13 -11.30 1.36 10.36
C CYS A 13 -10.59 0.05 10.76
N VAL A 14 -10.26 -0.14 12.03
CA VAL A 14 -9.29 -1.16 12.48
C VAL A 14 -9.72 -2.58 12.13
N LEU A 15 -11.00 -2.93 12.37
CA LEU A 15 -11.50 -4.28 12.07
C LEU A 15 -11.56 -4.55 10.56
N ASP A 16 -12.02 -3.59 9.77
CA ASP A 16 -12.05 -3.72 8.31
C ASP A 16 -10.63 -3.87 7.75
N LEU A 17 -9.69 -3.08 8.27
CA LEU A 17 -8.28 -3.17 7.90
C LEU A 17 -7.69 -4.54 8.26
N PHE A 18 -7.91 -4.99 9.48
CA PHE A 18 -7.41 -6.28 9.97
C PHE A 18 -7.90 -7.45 9.11
N PHE A 19 -9.20 -7.57 8.90
CA PHE A 19 -9.75 -8.64 8.10
C PHE A 19 -9.42 -8.49 6.61
N GLY A 20 -9.40 -7.25 6.09
CA GLY A 20 -9.00 -6.99 4.72
C GLY A 20 -7.57 -7.44 4.42
N ILE A 21 -6.63 -7.24 5.35
CA ILE A 21 -5.27 -7.77 5.22
C ILE A 21 -5.24 -9.28 5.37
N ASP A 22 -5.96 -9.83 6.36
CA ASP A 22 -6.00 -11.28 6.59
C ASP A 22 -6.53 -12.05 5.38
N TYR A 23 -7.50 -11.51 4.67
CA TYR A 23 -7.99 -12.10 3.42
C TYR A 23 -6.95 -12.13 2.28
N HIS A 24 -5.83 -11.38 2.41
CA HIS A 24 -4.69 -11.45 1.50
C HIS A 24 -3.58 -12.41 1.98
N SER A 25 -3.79 -13.20 3.04
CA SER A 25 -2.75 -14.08 3.63
C SER A 25 -2.24 -15.16 2.69
N HIS A 26 -2.95 -15.50 1.62
CA HIS A 26 -2.48 -16.42 0.58
C HIS A 26 -1.41 -15.81 -0.35
N LEU A 27 -1.25 -14.48 -0.35
CA LEU A 27 -0.30 -13.76 -1.20
C LEU A 27 1.10 -13.61 -0.59
N GLY A 28 1.26 -13.94 0.69
CA GLY A 28 2.55 -13.85 1.36
C GLY A 28 2.52 -14.54 2.73
N THR A 29 3.70 -14.97 3.20
CA THR A 29 3.81 -15.84 4.37
C THR A 29 4.79 -15.37 5.44
N ARG A 30 5.49 -14.25 5.23
CA ARG A 30 6.60 -13.87 6.13
C ARG A 30 6.31 -12.68 7.02
N ARG A 31 5.71 -11.64 6.49
CA ARG A 31 5.48 -10.37 7.21
C ARG A 31 4.03 -9.95 7.05
N GLY A 32 3.48 -9.43 8.11
CA GLY A 32 2.22 -8.70 8.09
C GLY A 32 2.40 -7.35 8.78
N GLY A 33 1.68 -6.35 8.35
CA GLY A 33 1.74 -5.03 8.97
C GLY A 33 0.48 -4.22 8.79
N MET A 34 0.19 -3.40 9.79
CA MET A 34 -0.91 -2.43 9.82
C MET A 34 -0.37 -1.07 10.26
N ALA A 35 -0.84 0.00 9.65
CA ALA A 35 -0.68 1.36 10.15
C ALA A 35 -2.02 2.08 10.10
N VAL A 36 -2.33 2.83 11.14
CA VAL A 36 -3.56 3.61 11.27
C VAL A 36 -3.25 5.06 11.58
N TYR A 37 -4.19 5.93 11.27
CA TYR A 37 -4.16 7.33 11.66
C TYR A 37 -5.42 7.70 12.42
N ASP A 38 -5.23 8.32 13.55
CA ASP A 38 -6.26 8.94 14.38
C ASP A 38 -5.98 10.44 14.52
N PRO A 39 -6.97 11.34 14.36
CA PRO A 39 -6.75 12.77 14.47
C PRO A 39 -6.20 13.24 15.83
N GLU A 40 -6.49 12.53 16.92
CA GLU A 40 -6.05 12.89 18.26
C GLU A 40 -4.70 12.24 18.63
N LYS A 41 -4.47 10.98 18.20
CA LYS A 41 -3.29 10.19 18.56
C LYS A 41 -2.18 10.20 17.52
N GLY A 42 -2.51 10.58 16.27
CA GLY A 42 -1.58 10.52 15.14
C GLY A 42 -1.46 9.12 14.54
N PHE A 43 -0.28 8.83 14.01
CA PHE A 43 0.03 7.54 13.38
C PHE A 43 0.43 6.49 14.42
N ASP A 44 -0.10 5.29 14.27
CA ASP A 44 0.33 4.10 15.00
C ASP A 44 0.53 2.92 14.04
N ARG A 45 1.41 1.96 14.41
CA ARG A 45 1.84 0.89 13.52
C ARG A 45 2.20 -0.38 14.29
N ALA A 46 1.73 -1.52 13.76
CA ALA A 46 2.17 -2.86 14.19
C ALA A 46 2.72 -3.65 12.99
N ILE A 47 3.85 -4.33 13.17
CA ILE A 47 4.46 -5.24 12.17
C ILE A 47 4.89 -6.51 12.88
N HIS A 48 4.51 -7.67 12.31
CA HIS A 48 4.89 -8.98 12.85
C HIS A 48 5.46 -9.92 11.79
N ASN A 49 6.33 -10.82 12.25
CA ASN A 49 6.67 -12.03 11.50
C ASN A 49 5.51 -13.03 11.63
N ILE A 50 4.99 -13.48 10.49
CA ILE A 50 3.86 -14.42 10.42
C ILE A 50 4.25 -15.82 9.88
N GLU A 51 5.57 -16.11 9.75
CA GLU A 51 6.05 -17.41 9.24
C GLU A 51 5.59 -18.60 10.09
N ASN A 52 5.54 -18.41 11.39
CA ASN A 52 5.26 -19.48 12.35
C ASN A 52 3.87 -19.37 13.02
N SER A 53 3.05 -18.39 12.61
CA SER A 53 1.73 -18.19 13.18
C SER A 53 0.89 -17.35 12.24
N PRO A 54 -0.41 -17.67 12.04
CA PRO A 54 -1.29 -16.91 11.17
C PRO A 54 -1.38 -15.43 11.52
N PHE A 55 -1.64 -14.60 10.53
CA PHE A 55 -1.81 -13.16 10.70
C PHE A 55 -2.77 -12.81 11.85
N ARG A 56 -3.95 -13.43 11.88
CA ARG A 56 -4.97 -13.21 12.92
C ARG A 56 -4.42 -13.38 14.33
N THR A 57 -3.66 -14.44 14.56
CA THR A 57 -3.12 -14.74 15.89
C THR A 57 -2.05 -13.73 16.32
N LYS A 58 -1.25 -13.24 15.35
CA LYS A 58 -0.18 -12.29 15.63
C LYS A 58 -0.69 -10.90 15.94
N PHE A 59 -1.78 -10.48 15.29
CA PHE A 59 -2.34 -9.14 15.42
C PHE A 59 -3.54 -9.02 16.37
N ASP A 60 -3.93 -10.11 17.05
CA ASP A 60 -5.09 -10.13 17.96
C ASP A 60 -5.02 -9.04 19.04
N ARG A 61 -3.85 -8.86 19.63
CA ARG A 61 -3.61 -7.80 20.61
C ARG A 61 -3.62 -6.42 19.97
N ASP A 62 -2.93 -6.25 18.84
CA ASP A 62 -2.80 -4.95 18.18
C ASP A 62 -4.17 -4.40 17.75
N VAL A 63 -5.07 -5.27 17.29
CA VAL A 63 -6.45 -4.89 16.91
C VAL A 63 -7.21 -4.26 18.10
N SER A 64 -6.94 -4.69 19.31
CA SER A 64 -7.57 -4.12 20.53
C SER A 64 -6.94 -2.81 20.97
N GLU A 65 -5.69 -2.55 20.59
CA GLU A 65 -4.91 -1.37 21.02
C GLU A 65 -4.92 -0.25 19.96
N LEU A 66 -4.89 -0.62 18.67
CA LEU A 66 -4.90 0.35 17.55
C LEU A 66 -6.22 1.12 17.47
N GLN A 67 -6.12 2.39 17.15
CA GLN A 67 -7.27 3.28 16.95
C GLN A 67 -7.02 4.15 15.72
N GLY A 68 -8.04 4.35 14.91
CA GLY A 68 -7.96 5.21 13.74
C GLY A 68 -9.18 5.07 12.83
N CYS A 69 -9.40 6.08 12.02
CA CYS A 69 -10.43 6.11 10.97
C CYS A 69 -9.85 5.92 9.57
N LEU A 70 -8.54 6.10 9.41
CA LEU A 70 -7.78 5.84 8.18
C LEU A 70 -6.74 4.78 8.48
N GLY A 71 -6.52 3.85 7.56
CA GLY A 71 -5.52 2.80 7.76
C GLY A 71 -5.07 2.15 6.47
N ILE A 72 -3.84 1.62 6.49
CA ILE A 72 -3.25 0.81 5.43
C ILE A 72 -2.54 -0.40 6.02
N GLY A 73 -2.41 -1.45 5.24
CA GLY A 73 -1.62 -2.61 5.67
C GLY A 73 -1.30 -3.55 4.54
N CYS A 74 -0.49 -4.54 4.88
CA CYS A 74 -0.02 -5.52 3.90
C CYS A 74 0.30 -6.88 4.49
N ILE A 75 0.32 -7.85 3.60
CA ILE A 75 1.07 -9.10 3.72
C ILE A 75 2.25 -9.02 2.76
N SER A 76 3.45 -9.40 3.19
CA SER A 76 4.68 -9.35 2.40
C SER A 76 5.56 -10.57 2.64
N ASP A 77 6.29 -11.00 1.61
CA ASP A 77 7.31 -12.05 1.72
C ASP A 77 8.71 -11.51 1.96
N ASN A 78 8.91 -10.22 1.85
CA ASN A 78 10.26 -9.66 1.87
C ASN A 78 10.44 -8.66 3.02
N GLU A 79 10.07 -7.42 2.78
CA GLU A 79 10.35 -6.31 3.68
C GLU A 79 9.24 -6.08 4.72
N PRO A 80 9.60 -5.59 5.91
CA PRO A 80 8.62 -5.08 6.87
C PRO A 80 7.96 -3.81 6.35
N GLN A 81 6.65 -3.76 6.39
CA GLN A 81 5.77 -2.66 5.96
C GLN A 81 4.51 -2.63 6.85
N PRO A 82 3.75 -1.51 6.91
CA PRO A 82 3.99 -0.19 6.31
C PRO A 82 5.19 0.55 6.90
N LEU A 83 5.84 1.44 6.12
CA LEU A 83 6.83 2.37 6.65
C LEU A 83 6.18 3.67 7.08
N LEU A 84 6.52 4.18 8.27
CA LEU A 84 6.19 5.53 8.70
C LEU A 84 7.30 6.47 8.27
N VAL A 85 6.93 7.52 7.56
CA VAL A 85 7.86 8.50 6.98
C VAL A 85 7.53 9.89 7.50
N ARG A 86 8.57 10.60 7.97
CA ARG A 86 8.49 12.03 8.26
C ARG A 86 9.34 12.78 7.24
N SER A 87 8.72 13.69 6.51
CA SER A 87 9.40 14.42 5.44
C SER A 87 8.90 15.86 5.35
N HIS A 88 9.46 16.62 4.40
CA HIS A 88 8.98 17.95 4.06
C HIS A 88 7.54 17.95 3.46
N LEU A 89 7.07 16.78 2.99
CA LEU A 89 5.70 16.59 2.52
C LEU A 89 4.69 16.30 3.65
N GLY A 90 5.16 16.32 4.91
CA GLY A 90 4.41 15.92 6.08
C GLY A 90 4.74 14.50 6.54
N ASN A 91 3.95 14.01 7.50
CA ASN A 91 4.02 12.62 7.96
C ASN A 91 3.07 11.76 7.11
N PHE A 92 3.54 10.59 6.70
CA PHE A 92 2.70 9.61 6.00
C PHE A 92 3.16 8.18 6.30
N ALA A 93 2.28 7.22 6.10
CA ALA A 93 2.65 5.81 6.04
C ALA A 93 2.57 5.32 4.59
N ILE A 94 3.39 4.34 4.22
CA ILE A 94 3.40 3.79 2.86
C ILE A 94 3.50 2.28 2.90
N THR A 95 2.73 1.63 2.03
CA THR A 95 2.86 0.21 1.71
C THR A 95 2.90 0.00 0.21
N THR A 96 3.66 -0.99 -0.22
CA THR A 96 3.91 -1.25 -1.65
C THR A 96 3.87 -2.73 -1.98
N VAL A 97 3.45 -3.05 -3.20
CA VAL A 97 3.59 -4.39 -3.79
C VAL A 97 4.14 -4.25 -5.20
N GLY A 98 5.22 -4.95 -5.46
CA GLY A 98 5.83 -4.94 -6.79
C GLY A 98 7.27 -5.45 -6.78
N LYS A 99 7.97 -5.17 -7.87
CA LYS A 99 9.39 -5.49 -8.05
C LYS A 99 10.08 -4.35 -8.78
N ILE A 100 11.14 -3.82 -8.17
CA ILE A 100 12.03 -2.83 -8.77
C ILE A 100 13.21 -3.58 -9.41
N ASN A 101 13.34 -3.50 -10.74
CA ASN A 101 14.40 -4.19 -11.47
C ASN A 101 15.67 -3.36 -11.62
N ASN A 102 15.59 -2.06 -11.39
CA ASN A 102 16.71 -1.10 -11.50
C ASN A 102 17.09 -0.50 -10.14
N MET A 103 17.08 -1.30 -9.08
CA MET A 103 17.34 -0.82 -7.71
C MET A 103 18.69 -0.13 -7.59
N ASP A 104 19.75 -0.74 -8.09
CA ASP A 104 21.12 -0.20 -7.99
C ASP A 104 21.25 1.15 -8.71
N GLU A 105 20.64 1.29 -9.91
CA GLU A 105 20.58 2.54 -10.66
C GLU A 105 19.88 3.65 -9.84
N LEU A 106 18.78 3.32 -9.17
CA LEU A 106 18.04 4.27 -8.34
C LEU A 106 18.81 4.67 -7.08
N ILE A 107 19.51 3.73 -6.44
CA ILE A 107 20.36 4.00 -5.28
C ILE A 107 21.47 4.99 -5.66
N GLU A 108 22.17 4.74 -6.78
CA GLU A 108 23.20 5.64 -7.28
C GLU A 108 22.65 7.04 -7.61
N ASP A 109 21.50 7.12 -8.25
CA ASP A 109 20.85 8.40 -8.56
C ASP A 109 20.43 9.14 -7.27
N CYS A 110 19.91 8.45 -6.26
CA CYS A 110 19.64 9.05 -4.96
C CYS A 110 20.91 9.64 -4.32
N PHE A 111 22.00 8.91 -4.28
CA PHE A 111 23.25 9.38 -3.71
C PHE A 111 23.85 10.58 -4.47
N LYS A 112 23.78 10.58 -5.80
CA LYS A 112 24.19 11.74 -6.62
C LYS A 112 23.35 12.99 -6.34
N ASN A 113 22.09 12.81 -5.96
CA ASN A 113 21.15 13.89 -5.64
C ASN A 113 21.18 14.31 -4.15
N GLY A 114 22.19 13.88 -3.38
CA GLY A 114 22.40 14.30 -2.00
C GLY A 114 21.75 13.41 -0.94
N HIS A 115 21.13 12.30 -1.29
CA HIS A 115 20.73 11.27 -0.34
C HIS A 115 21.98 10.61 0.26
N THR A 116 22.06 10.51 1.57
CA THR A 116 23.30 10.07 2.23
C THR A 116 23.26 8.62 2.72
N HIS A 117 22.07 8.06 2.93
CA HIS A 117 21.88 6.71 3.46
C HIS A 117 20.45 6.22 3.25
N PHE A 118 20.26 4.91 3.37
CA PHE A 118 18.98 4.25 3.55
C PHE A 118 18.96 3.60 4.94
N LEU A 119 17.84 3.67 5.65
CA LEU A 119 17.69 3.21 7.03
C LEU A 119 17.13 1.79 7.10
N GLU A 120 16.20 1.47 6.21
CA GLU A 120 15.50 0.19 6.20
C GLU A 120 16.18 -0.78 5.22
N MET A 121 16.93 -1.73 5.78
CA MET A 121 17.59 -2.78 5.01
C MET A 121 16.88 -4.12 5.20
N SER A 122 16.71 -4.86 4.13
CA SER A 122 16.13 -6.20 4.15
C SER A 122 17.10 -7.21 3.52
N GLY A 123 17.62 -8.14 4.34
CA GLY A 123 18.56 -9.14 3.87
C GLY A 123 19.85 -8.57 3.24
N GLY A 124 20.35 -7.43 3.74
CA GLY A 124 21.52 -6.73 3.19
C GLY A 124 21.24 -5.82 1.99
N ASN A 125 19.98 -5.71 1.56
CA ASN A 125 19.57 -4.84 0.45
C ASN A 125 18.70 -3.70 0.96
N VAL A 126 18.67 -2.59 0.22
CA VAL A 126 17.76 -1.47 0.49
C VAL A 126 16.31 -1.95 0.39
N ASN A 127 15.49 -1.57 1.36
CA ASN A 127 14.07 -1.87 1.36
C ASN A 127 13.39 -1.19 0.16
N PRO A 128 12.71 -1.95 -0.74
CA PRO A 128 12.04 -1.37 -1.91
C PRO A 128 10.98 -0.32 -1.57
N THR A 129 10.28 -0.47 -0.46
CA THR A 129 9.29 0.53 0.00
C THR A 129 9.96 1.83 0.43
N GLU A 130 11.13 1.76 1.08
CA GLU A 130 11.91 2.95 1.41
C GLU A 130 12.45 3.64 0.15
N MET A 131 12.87 2.88 -0.86
CA MET A 131 13.26 3.44 -2.16
C MET A 131 12.10 4.24 -2.78
N VAL A 132 10.89 3.69 -2.78
CA VAL A 132 9.71 4.41 -3.28
C VAL A 132 9.45 5.69 -2.49
N ALA A 133 9.51 5.63 -1.15
CA ALA A 133 9.36 6.80 -0.30
C ALA A 133 10.44 7.86 -0.58
N SER A 134 11.69 7.44 -0.80
CA SER A 134 12.80 8.32 -1.17
C SER A 134 12.59 9.01 -2.51
N LEU A 135 12.05 8.31 -3.51
CA LEU A 135 11.69 8.92 -4.79
C LEU A 135 10.56 9.94 -4.65
N ILE A 136 9.53 9.61 -3.86
CA ILE A 136 8.42 10.52 -3.57
C ILE A 136 8.93 11.80 -2.92
N ASN A 137 9.82 11.69 -1.95
CA ASN A 137 10.40 12.80 -1.22
C ASN A 137 11.33 13.73 -2.05
N GLN A 138 11.66 13.37 -3.29
CA GLN A 138 12.40 14.26 -4.19
C GLN A 138 11.53 15.32 -4.87
N LYS A 139 10.22 15.33 -4.65
CA LYS A 139 9.27 16.22 -5.31
C LYS A 139 8.56 17.15 -4.31
N ALA A 140 7.92 18.19 -4.83
CA ALA A 140 7.26 19.23 -4.03
C ALA A 140 5.89 18.79 -3.47
N SER A 141 5.30 17.73 -4.02
CA SER A 141 4.03 17.17 -3.54
C SER A 141 4.02 15.64 -3.62
N ILE A 142 3.16 15.00 -2.81
CA ILE A 142 2.97 13.54 -2.83
C ILE A 142 2.58 13.07 -4.23
N LEU A 143 1.65 13.74 -4.90
CA LEU A 143 1.22 13.36 -6.25
C LEU A 143 2.35 13.42 -7.27
N GLU A 144 3.14 14.50 -7.28
CA GLU A 144 4.31 14.61 -8.15
C GLU A 144 5.36 13.53 -7.83
N GLY A 145 5.53 13.23 -6.53
CA GLY A 145 6.40 12.15 -6.07
C GLY A 145 5.96 10.77 -6.56
N ILE A 146 4.67 10.46 -6.47
CA ILE A 146 4.10 9.20 -7.00
C ILE A 146 4.34 9.10 -8.51
N ARG A 147 4.06 10.16 -9.27
CA ARG A 147 4.32 10.22 -10.72
C ARG A 147 5.79 9.96 -11.06
N TYR A 148 6.66 10.62 -10.32
CA TYR A 148 8.11 10.45 -10.47
C TYR A 148 8.56 9.01 -10.17
N ALA A 149 8.07 8.41 -9.10
CA ALA A 149 8.36 7.02 -8.78
C ALA A 149 7.84 6.06 -9.87
N GLN A 150 6.61 6.26 -10.38
CA GLN A 150 6.07 5.48 -11.48
C GLN A 150 6.90 5.62 -12.77
N GLU A 151 7.49 6.79 -13.03
CA GLU A 151 8.35 7.02 -14.20
C GLU A 151 9.72 6.37 -14.06
N LYS A 152 10.35 6.48 -12.90
CA LYS A 152 11.72 6.03 -12.64
C LYS A 152 11.84 4.52 -12.43
N ILE A 153 10.83 3.89 -11.87
CA ILE A 153 10.88 2.46 -11.56
C ILE A 153 10.73 1.63 -12.84
N LYS A 154 11.75 0.83 -13.14
CA LYS A 154 11.70 -0.23 -14.14
C LYS A 154 11.23 -1.52 -13.46
N GLY A 155 9.97 -1.89 -13.68
CA GLY A 155 9.36 -3.04 -13.01
C GLY A 155 7.86 -2.87 -12.83
N SER A 156 7.35 -3.26 -11.67
CA SER A 156 6.00 -2.96 -11.23
C SER A 156 6.03 -2.45 -9.81
N MET A 157 5.20 -1.44 -9.51
CA MET A 157 5.08 -0.90 -8.16
C MET A 157 3.70 -0.29 -7.97
N THR A 158 2.85 -1.01 -7.26
CA THR A 158 1.55 -0.53 -6.77
C THR A 158 1.71 -0.11 -5.32
N MET A 159 1.10 0.99 -4.91
CA MET A 159 1.30 1.56 -3.59
C MET A 159 0.03 2.18 -3.02
N ILE A 160 -0.05 2.19 -1.69
CA ILE A 160 -1.01 2.99 -0.93
C ILE A 160 -0.23 3.84 0.06
N LEU A 161 -0.50 5.14 0.09
CA LEU A 161 0.01 6.06 1.10
C LEU A 161 -1.13 6.52 1.99
N LEU A 162 -0.90 6.50 3.28
CA LEU A 162 -1.81 7.03 4.30
C LEU A 162 -1.31 8.38 4.76
N THR A 163 -2.13 9.41 4.61
CA THR A 163 -1.90 10.76 5.14
C THR A 163 -3.00 11.11 6.15
N PRO A 164 -2.87 12.21 6.92
CA PRO A 164 -3.93 12.67 7.81
C PRO A 164 -5.25 13.00 7.09
N GLU A 165 -5.18 13.32 5.79
CA GLU A 165 -6.33 13.77 4.99
C GLU A 165 -7.02 12.60 4.26
N GLY A 166 -6.37 11.45 4.08
CA GLY A 166 -6.89 10.31 3.33
C GLY A 166 -5.81 9.41 2.75
N LEU A 167 -6.19 8.57 1.80
CA LEU A 167 -5.31 7.60 1.16
C LEU A 167 -5.01 7.98 -0.28
N TYR A 168 -3.74 7.97 -0.68
CA TYR A 168 -3.35 7.93 -2.10
C TYR A 168 -3.24 6.47 -2.51
N ALA A 169 -3.99 6.05 -3.52
CA ALA A 169 -3.91 4.73 -4.12
C ALA A 169 -3.37 4.86 -5.55
N ALA A 170 -2.23 4.25 -5.83
CA ALA A 170 -1.56 4.34 -7.12
C ALA A 170 -1.27 2.95 -7.70
N ARG A 171 -1.88 2.64 -8.84
CA ARG A 171 -1.60 1.40 -9.58
C ARG A 171 -0.31 1.54 -10.37
N ASP A 172 0.42 0.43 -10.52
CA ASP A 172 1.65 0.42 -11.31
C ASP A 172 1.41 0.91 -12.75
N ARG A 173 2.44 1.52 -13.35
CA ARG A 173 2.39 2.19 -14.66
C ARG A 173 1.83 1.33 -15.78
N LEU A 174 2.01 0.02 -15.72
CA LEU A 174 1.51 -0.94 -16.73
C LEU A 174 0.29 -1.74 -16.25
N GLY A 175 -0.21 -1.50 -15.04
CA GLY A 175 -1.36 -2.20 -14.49
C GLY A 175 -1.14 -3.70 -14.28
N ARG A 176 0.10 -4.13 -14.02
CA ARG A 176 0.43 -5.57 -13.86
C ARG A 176 -0.27 -6.20 -12.68
N THR A 177 -0.38 -5.45 -11.59
CA THR A 177 -1.08 -5.86 -10.37
C THR A 177 -2.40 -5.10 -10.28
N PRO A 178 -3.47 -5.72 -9.76
CA PRO A 178 -4.74 -5.04 -9.56
C PRO A 178 -4.66 -4.02 -8.43
N LEU A 179 -5.55 -3.03 -8.47
CA LEU A 179 -5.85 -2.16 -7.37
C LEU A 179 -7.29 -1.67 -7.55
N ILE A 180 -8.15 -2.02 -6.59
CA ILE A 180 -9.60 -1.87 -6.70
C ILE A 180 -10.10 -1.04 -5.53
N ILE A 181 -11.07 -0.17 -5.79
CA ILE A 181 -11.78 0.59 -4.76
C ILE A 181 -13.13 -0.05 -4.52
N GLY A 182 -13.41 -0.32 -3.25
CA GLY A 182 -14.74 -0.70 -2.79
C GLY A 182 -15.35 0.40 -1.93
N ARG A 183 -16.67 0.47 -1.89
CA ARG A 183 -17.44 1.42 -1.07
C ARG A 183 -18.48 0.72 -0.20
N LYS A 184 -18.74 1.28 0.96
CA LYS A 184 -19.93 1.03 1.76
C LYS A 184 -20.37 2.31 2.44
N GLU A 185 -21.50 2.30 3.13
CA GLU A 185 -21.96 3.49 3.84
C GLU A 185 -20.91 4.03 4.80
N GLY A 186 -20.47 5.27 4.57
CA GLY A 186 -19.49 5.98 5.40
C GLY A 186 -18.04 5.47 5.31
N ALA A 187 -17.71 4.61 4.32
CA ALA A 187 -16.34 4.13 4.16
C ALA A 187 -16.01 3.73 2.71
N HIS A 188 -14.73 3.93 2.36
CA HIS A 188 -14.12 3.40 1.13
C HIS A 188 -12.91 2.53 1.50
N CYS A 189 -12.66 1.50 0.71
CA CYS A 189 -11.46 0.69 0.84
C CYS A 189 -10.67 0.64 -0.48
N VAL A 190 -9.38 0.37 -0.34
CA VAL A 190 -8.46 0.09 -1.44
C VAL A 190 -7.97 -1.34 -1.25
N SER A 191 -8.12 -2.18 -2.25
CA SER A 191 -7.79 -3.60 -2.16
C SER A 191 -7.00 -4.10 -3.35
N PHE A 192 -6.13 -5.07 -3.09
CA PHE A 192 -5.44 -5.81 -4.14
C PHE A 192 -6.37 -6.85 -4.81
N GLU A 193 -7.31 -7.43 -4.06
CA GLU A 193 -8.28 -8.42 -4.54
C GLU A 193 -9.71 -8.08 -4.09
N SER A 194 -10.69 -8.35 -4.96
CA SER A 194 -12.10 -8.00 -4.71
C SER A 194 -12.75 -8.84 -3.63
N HIS A 195 -12.43 -10.14 -3.51
CA HIS A 195 -13.01 -10.99 -2.48
C HIS A 195 -12.81 -10.45 -1.06
N ALA A 196 -11.70 -9.76 -0.80
CA ALA A 196 -11.37 -9.23 0.52
C ALA A 196 -12.39 -8.20 0.98
N TYR A 197 -12.72 -7.21 0.14
CA TYR A 197 -13.66 -6.17 0.53
C TYR A 197 -15.13 -6.60 0.39
N ILE A 198 -15.45 -7.51 -0.54
CA ILE A 198 -16.80 -8.07 -0.66
C ILE A 198 -17.19 -8.79 0.65
N ASN A 199 -16.27 -9.56 1.23
CA ASN A 199 -16.49 -10.23 2.52
C ASN A 199 -16.64 -9.25 3.70
N LEU A 200 -16.26 -7.99 3.53
CA LEU A 200 -16.43 -6.91 4.52
C LEU A 200 -17.67 -6.04 4.26
N GLY A 201 -18.49 -6.43 3.28
CA GLY A 201 -19.72 -5.73 2.93
C GLY A 201 -19.53 -4.48 2.08
N TYR A 202 -18.37 -4.34 1.43
CA TYR A 202 -18.16 -3.30 0.43
C TYR A 202 -18.65 -3.77 -0.94
N GLU A 203 -19.13 -2.83 -1.74
CA GLU A 203 -19.50 -3.02 -3.15
C GLU A 203 -18.38 -2.47 -4.06
N ASP A 204 -18.32 -3.00 -5.28
CA ASP A 204 -17.41 -2.50 -6.31
C ASP A 204 -17.69 -1.03 -6.63
N GLU A 205 -16.66 -0.20 -6.63
CA GLU A 205 -16.77 1.19 -7.08
C GLU A 205 -15.90 1.45 -8.30
N LYS A 206 -14.61 1.07 -8.24
CA LYS A 206 -13.68 1.36 -9.32
C LYS A 206 -12.49 0.40 -9.35
N ASN A 207 -12.19 -0.12 -10.52
CA ASN A 207 -10.91 -0.78 -10.79
C ASN A 207 -9.95 0.21 -11.44
N LEU A 208 -8.83 0.51 -10.79
CA LEU A 208 -7.86 1.47 -11.29
C LEU A 208 -7.20 0.94 -12.57
N GLY A 209 -7.03 1.82 -13.55
CA GLY A 209 -6.29 1.53 -14.76
C GLY A 209 -4.76 1.66 -14.60
N PRO A 210 -3.98 1.38 -15.66
CA PRO A 210 -2.52 1.46 -15.63
C PRO A 210 -2.01 2.86 -15.26
N GLY A 211 -1.19 2.96 -14.21
CA GLY A 211 -0.63 4.23 -13.73
C GLY A 211 -1.62 5.19 -13.11
N GLU A 212 -2.89 4.81 -12.96
CA GLU A 212 -3.91 5.66 -12.34
C GLU A 212 -3.60 5.93 -10.89
N VAL A 213 -3.87 7.18 -10.44
CA VAL A 213 -3.73 7.62 -9.06
C VAL A 213 -5.04 8.24 -8.62
N VAL A 214 -5.55 7.76 -7.49
CA VAL A 214 -6.76 8.31 -6.84
C VAL A 214 -6.48 8.71 -5.41
N PHE A 215 -7.19 9.71 -4.92
CA PHE A 215 -7.25 10.06 -3.52
C PHE A 215 -8.57 9.56 -2.94
N VAL A 216 -8.51 8.87 -1.82
CA VAL A 216 -9.64 8.16 -1.21
C VAL A 216 -9.88 8.72 0.18
N THR A 217 -11.10 9.14 0.43
CA THR A 217 -11.59 9.62 1.73
C THR A 217 -12.83 8.84 2.15
N PRO A 218 -13.33 9.02 3.39
CA PRO A 218 -14.61 8.43 3.78
C PRO A 218 -15.81 8.88 2.94
N GLU A 219 -15.71 10.07 2.32
CA GLU A 219 -16.78 10.70 1.52
C GLU A 219 -16.78 10.26 0.06
N GLY A 220 -15.64 9.82 -0.47
CA GLY A 220 -15.53 9.47 -1.89
C GLY A 220 -14.11 9.38 -2.41
N ILE A 221 -14.00 9.31 -3.72
CA ILE A 221 -12.74 9.22 -4.45
C ILE A 221 -12.57 10.40 -5.40
N GLU A 222 -11.33 10.88 -5.50
CA GLU A 222 -10.92 11.88 -6.48
C GLU A 222 -9.84 11.29 -7.40
N VAL A 223 -10.03 11.39 -8.73
CA VAL A 223 -9.03 10.94 -9.71
C VAL A 223 -7.98 12.03 -9.90
N LEU A 224 -6.79 11.81 -9.35
CA LEU A 224 -5.67 12.76 -9.44
C LEU A 224 -4.82 12.56 -10.70
N GLN A 225 -4.78 11.34 -11.23
CA GLN A 225 -4.12 11.00 -12.49
C GLN A 225 -4.94 9.95 -13.23
N LYS A 226 -5.30 10.26 -14.48
CA LYS A 226 -6.03 9.34 -15.35
C LYS A 226 -5.15 8.15 -15.76
N PRO A 227 -5.77 6.99 -16.05
CA PRO A 227 -5.02 5.82 -16.51
C PRO A 227 -4.38 6.04 -17.88
N GLY A 228 -3.27 5.32 -18.11
CA GLY A 228 -2.64 5.22 -19.42
C GLY A 228 -3.29 4.14 -20.30
N ASP A 229 -2.96 4.16 -21.60
CA ASP A 229 -3.59 3.29 -22.62
C ASP A 229 -2.99 1.87 -22.67
N LYS A 230 -1.82 1.65 -22.06
CA LYS A 230 -1.09 0.37 -22.16
C LYS A 230 -1.22 -0.42 -20.88
N MET A 231 -1.89 -1.56 -20.96
CA MET A 231 -2.02 -2.50 -19.84
C MET A 231 -1.25 -3.81 -20.15
N ARG A 232 -0.57 -4.33 -19.12
CA ARG A 232 0.14 -5.62 -19.14
C ARG A 232 -0.15 -6.39 -17.87
N ILE A 233 -1.26 -7.13 -17.86
CA ILE A 233 -1.68 -7.94 -16.73
C ILE A 233 -0.63 -9.02 -16.45
N CYS A 234 -0.31 -9.25 -15.19
CA CYS A 234 0.54 -10.35 -14.75
C CYS A 234 -0.25 -11.66 -14.77
N SER A 235 -0.10 -12.47 -15.81
CA SER A 235 -0.77 -13.76 -15.91
C SER A 235 -0.39 -14.73 -14.78
N PHE A 236 0.84 -14.64 -14.26
CA PHE A 236 1.30 -15.45 -13.14
C PHE A 236 0.49 -15.16 -11.85
N LEU A 237 0.20 -13.89 -11.57
CA LEU A 237 -0.65 -13.51 -10.46
C LEU A 237 -2.03 -14.16 -10.58
N TRP A 238 -2.66 -14.04 -11.75
CA TRP A 238 -4.02 -14.55 -11.99
C TRP A 238 -4.12 -16.08 -11.98
N VAL A 239 -3.10 -16.78 -12.44
CA VAL A 239 -3.13 -18.25 -12.58
C VAL A 239 -2.72 -18.96 -11.29
N TYR A 240 -1.75 -18.41 -10.53
CA TYR A 240 -1.16 -19.12 -9.39
C TYR A 240 -1.48 -18.52 -8.03
N TYR A 241 -1.80 -17.25 -7.95
CA TYR A 241 -1.97 -16.55 -6.67
C TYR A 241 -3.34 -15.93 -6.47
N GLY A 242 -4.03 -15.50 -7.55
CA GLY A 242 -5.32 -14.86 -7.44
C GLY A 242 -6.37 -15.75 -6.80
N TYR A 243 -7.16 -15.19 -5.89
CA TYR A 243 -8.23 -15.95 -5.26
C TYR A 243 -9.34 -16.24 -6.27
N PRO A 244 -9.88 -17.48 -6.34
CA PRO A 244 -10.83 -17.88 -7.39
C PRO A 244 -12.10 -17.04 -7.48
N THR A 245 -12.48 -16.34 -6.41
CA THR A 245 -13.68 -15.47 -6.35
C THR A 245 -13.36 -13.98 -6.51
N SER A 246 -12.13 -13.64 -6.86
CA SER A 246 -11.71 -12.26 -7.14
C SER A 246 -11.97 -11.86 -8.58
#